data_8191d2c6fe60bfc7c85a05ddd5dc206c
#
_entry.id   8191d2c6fe60bfc7c85a05ddd5dc206c
#
_cell.length_a   1.000
_cell.length_b   1.000
_cell.length_c   1.000
_cell.angle_alpha   90.00
_cell.angle_beta   90.00
_cell.angle_gamma   90.00
#
_symmetry.space_group_name_H-M   'P 1'
#
loop_
_entity.id
_entity.type
_entity.pdbx_description
1 polymer ?
#
loop_
_entity_poly.entity_id
_entity_poly.type
_entity_poly.pdbx_seq_one_letter_code
_entity_poly.pdbx_strand_id
1 'polypeptide(L)'
;MKKIYLFSMLVLVTVTGFAQFTTTTYRGAFAPAPTAMWTDSWTEYDPQNKVYPTPTVTISANITGPTTWTAGNTYTLGGQIYVKNNATLTIEPGVIIRSTAAGAGLFVTKGAKLIAEGTAANPIVFTSG
;
A
#
# COMPACT_ATOMS: atom_id res chain seq x y z
N MET A 1 36.83 21.39 49.94
CA MET A 1 37.31 21.14 48.56
C MET A 1 36.66 19.93 47.83
N LYS A 2 35.64 19.27 48.40
CA LYS A 2 34.96 18.11 47.73
C LYS A 2 33.69 18.47 46.94
N LYS A 3 33.21 19.71 46.98
CA LYS A 3 31.96 20.11 46.33
C LYS A 3 32.12 20.62 44.86
N ILE A 4 33.33 20.95 44.47
CA ILE A 4 33.60 21.52 43.12
C ILE A 4 33.62 20.41 42.05
N TYR A 5 34.04 19.20 42.40
CA TYR A 5 34.10 18.10 41.41
C TYR A 5 32.75 17.54 41.04
N LEU A 6 31.73 17.67 41.91
CA LEU A 6 30.36 17.19 41.60
C LEU A 6 29.64 18.08 40.58
N PHE A 7 29.95 19.38 40.57
CA PHE A 7 29.36 20.33 39.62
C PHE A 7 30.00 20.24 38.24
N SER A 8 31.27 19.95 38.18
CA SER A 8 32.02 19.74 36.95
C SER A 8 31.62 18.45 36.24
N MET A 9 31.23 17.41 36.97
CA MET A 9 30.79 16.14 36.40
C MET A 9 29.35 16.21 35.88
N LEU A 10 28.51 17.08 36.46
CA LEU A 10 27.13 17.27 35.99
C LEU A 10 27.05 18.04 34.68
N VAL A 11 27.99 18.91 34.37
CA VAL A 11 28.05 19.68 33.13
C VAL A 11 28.55 18.83 31.96
N LEU A 12 29.31 17.75 32.24
CA LEU A 12 29.84 16.90 31.16
C LEU A 12 28.79 15.89 30.62
N VAL A 13 27.70 15.63 31.35
CA VAL A 13 26.66 14.68 30.94
C VAL A 13 25.61 15.30 30.05
N THR A 14 25.53 16.63 29.96
CA THR A 14 24.49 17.33 29.18
C THR A 14 24.87 17.59 27.72
N VAL A 15 26.05 17.21 27.25
CA VAL A 15 26.56 17.56 25.90
C VAL A 15 26.42 16.41 24.88
N THR A 16 25.93 15.24 25.27
CA THR A 16 25.86 14.08 24.35
C THR A 16 24.48 13.90 23.67
N GLY A 17 23.62 14.90 23.74
CA GLY A 17 22.28 14.85 23.15
C GLY A 17 22.14 15.67 21.85
N PHE A 18 23.16 15.76 21.02
CA PHE A 18 22.96 16.33 19.67
C PHE A 18 22.33 15.27 18.80
N ALA A 19 21.07 15.51 18.40
CA ALA A 19 20.50 14.80 17.28
C ALA A 19 21.46 14.96 16.08
N GLN A 20 22.16 13.90 15.74
CA GLN A 20 23.00 13.88 14.55
C GLN A 20 22.07 13.88 13.32
N PHE A 21 21.90 15.03 12.72
CA PHE A 21 21.34 15.09 11.37
C PHE A 21 22.36 14.53 10.40
N THR A 22 22.03 13.43 9.77
CA THR A 22 22.85 12.92 8.67
C THR A 22 22.79 13.91 7.51
N THR A 23 23.92 14.50 7.14
CA THR A 23 24.00 15.37 5.98
C THR A 23 23.79 14.55 4.71
N THR A 24 22.86 14.95 3.86
CA THR A 24 22.66 14.36 2.54
C THR A 24 23.29 15.25 1.48
N THR A 25 23.78 14.64 0.41
CA THR A 25 24.35 15.34 -0.73
C THR A 25 23.32 15.90 -1.71
N TYR A 26 22.03 15.68 -1.40
CA TYR A 26 20.92 16.12 -2.24
C TYR A 26 19.87 16.86 -1.41
N ARG A 27 19.06 17.67 -2.08
CA ARG A 27 17.92 18.38 -1.50
C ARG A 27 16.63 17.69 -1.95
N GLY A 28 15.70 17.46 -1.02
CA GLY A 28 14.41 16.86 -1.29
C GLY A 28 14.24 15.51 -0.60
N ALA A 29 13.04 14.93 -0.76
CA ALA A 29 12.65 13.68 -0.11
C ALA A 29 13.25 12.44 -0.79
N PHE A 30 13.72 12.58 -2.03
CA PHE A 30 14.20 11.48 -2.84
C PHE A 30 15.66 11.66 -3.21
N ALA A 31 16.45 10.61 -3.07
CA ALA A 31 17.81 10.56 -3.56
C ALA A 31 17.84 10.52 -5.10
N PRO A 32 18.87 11.12 -5.75
CA PRO A 32 19.01 10.95 -7.19
C PRO A 32 19.34 9.49 -7.55
N ALA A 33 18.85 9.05 -8.72
CA ALA A 33 19.23 7.74 -9.25
C ALA A 33 20.77 7.59 -9.37
N PRO A 34 21.34 6.41 -9.15
CA PRO A 34 20.71 5.09 -8.95
C PRO A 34 20.47 4.70 -7.49
N THR A 35 20.45 5.65 -6.56
CA THR A 35 20.24 5.34 -5.15
C THR A 35 18.84 4.80 -4.91
N ALA A 36 18.72 3.66 -4.24
CA ALA A 36 17.44 3.12 -3.84
C ALA A 36 16.68 4.11 -2.96
N MET A 37 15.43 4.35 -3.28
CA MET A 37 14.56 5.26 -2.54
C MET A 37 13.72 4.49 -1.54
N TRP A 38 13.35 5.15 -0.45
CA TRP A 38 12.48 4.54 0.56
C TRP A 38 11.07 4.19 0.02
N THR A 39 10.71 4.76 -1.12
CA THR A 39 9.45 4.51 -1.83
C THR A 39 9.54 3.37 -2.84
N ASP A 40 10.72 2.85 -3.13
CA ASP A 40 10.89 1.73 -4.05
C ASP A 40 10.14 0.51 -3.55
N SER A 41 9.56 -0.22 -4.48
CA SER A 41 8.77 -1.44 -4.26
C SER A 41 7.33 -1.26 -3.74
N TRP A 42 6.91 -0.06 -3.30
CA TRP A 42 5.53 0.13 -2.83
C TRP A 42 4.80 1.33 -3.47
N THR A 43 5.50 2.15 -4.24
CA THR A 43 4.89 3.24 -5.03
C THR A 43 5.09 3.03 -6.52
N GLU A 44 4.15 3.52 -7.30
CA GLU A 44 4.25 3.59 -8.75
C GLU A 44 4.23 5.07 -9.15
N TYR A 45 5.32 5.54 -9.77
CA TYR A 45 5.45 6.94 -10.18
C TYR A 45 4.82 7.26 -11.53
N ASP A 46 4.58 6.24 -12.34
CA ASP A 46 4.00 6.38 -13.67
C ASP A 46 2.86 5.37 -13.88
N PRO A 47 1.79 5.45 -13.08
CA PRO A 47 0.70 4.48 -13.13
C PRO A 47 -0.08 4.52 -14.44
N GLN A 48 -0.03 5.63 -15.18
CA GLN A 48 -0.74 5.82 -16.43
C GLN A 48 -0.11 5.03 -17.60
N ASN A 49 1.20 4.83 -17.57
CA ASN A 49 1.92 4.10 -18.60
C ASN A 49 2.19 2.63 -18.20
N LYS A 50 1.80 2.23 -17.00
CA LYS A 50 1.95 0.84 -16.57
C LYS A 50 0.96 -0.07 -17.26
N VAL A 51 1.48 -1.02 -18.01
CA VAL A 51 0.67 -2.01 -18.72
C VAL A 51 0.33 -3.16 -17.76
N TYR A 52 -0.96 -3.36 -17.55
CA TYR A 52 -1.46 -4.51 -16.78
C TYR A 52 -2.00 -5.60 -17.71
N PRO A 53 -1.97 -6.88 -17.29
CA PRO A 53 -2.54 -7.97 -18.07
C PRO A 53 -4.01 -7.72 -18.44
N THR A 54 -4.41 -8.28 -19.57
CA THR A 54 -5.82 -8.25 -19.97
C THR A 54 -6.69 -8.99 -18.95
N PRO A 55 -7.91 -8.53 -18.68
CA PRO A 55 -8.81 -9.20 -17.74
C PRO A 55 -9.11 -10.64 -18.17
N THR A 56 -8.98 -11.56 -17.23
CA THR A 56 -9.31 -12.98 -17.41
C THR A 56 -10.72 -13.31 -16.90
N VAL A 57 -11.21 -12.50 -15.94
CA VAL A 57 -12.52 -12.72 -15.29
C VAL A 57 -13.30 -11.40 -15.24
N THR A 58 -14.54 -11.43 -15.70
CA THR A 58 -15.46 -10.28 -15.59
C THR A 58 -16.43 -10.51 -14.44
N ILE A 59 -16.51 -9.55 -13.54
CA ILE A 59 -17.47 -9.54 -12.43
C ILE A 59 -18.61 -8.60 -12.80
N SER A 60 -19.78 -9.16 -13.03
CA SER A 60 -21.01 -8.42 -13.38
C SER A 60 -22.14 -8.61 -12.37
N ALA A 61 -21.99 -9.52 -11.40
CA ALA A 61 -22.99 -9.81 -10.39
C ALA A 61 -22.50 -9.42 -8.98
N ASN A 62 -23.46 -9.12 -8.09
CA ASN A 62 -23.17 -8.89 -6.69
C ASN A 62 -22.69 -10.16 -5.98
N ILE A 63 -21.84 -9.98 -4.98
CA ILE A 63 -21.29 -11.05 -4.15
C ILE A 63 -22.19 -11.21 -2.92
N THR A 64 -22.84 -12.36 -2.81
CA THR A 64 -23.85 -12.62 -1.76
C THR A 64 -23.50 -13.80 -0.85
N GLY A 65 -22.35 -14.40 -1.04
CA GLY A 65 -21.80 -15.50 -0.23
C GLY A 65 -20.28 -15.45 -0.19
N PRO A 66 -19.66 -16.36 0.58
CA PRO A 66 -18.20 -16.43 0.65
C PRO A 66 -17.60 -16.61 -0.73
N THR A 67 -16.70 -15.70 -1.12
CA THR A 67 -16.10 -15.67 -2.47
C THR A 67 -14.63 -15.36 -2.34
N THR A 68 -13.80 -16.04 -3.13
CA THR A 68 -12.35 -15.77 -3.21
C THR A 68 -11.97 -15.39 -4.63
N TRP A 69 -11.28 -14.28 -4.76
CA TRP A 69 -10.59 -13.91 -6.00
C TRP A 69 -9.15 -14.41 -5.92
N THR A 70 -8.79 -15.29 -6.84
CA THR A 70 -7.55 -16.06 -6.75
C THR A 70 -6.41 -15.39 -7.50
N ALA A 71 -5.19 -15.60 -6.99
CA ALA A 71 -3.96 -15.13 -7.60
C ALA A 71 -3.79 -15.59 -9.06
N GLY A 72 -3.03 -14.82 -9.84
CA GLY A 72 -2.81 -15.08 -11.25
C GLY A 72 -3.94 -14.66 -12.18
N ASN A 73 -5.07 -14.16 -11.63
CA ASN A 73 -6.18 -13.61 -12.40
C ASN A 73 -6.17 -12.08 -12.39
N THR A 74 -6.65 -11.53 -13.51
CA THR A 74 -7.00 -10.11 -13.61
C THR A 74 -8.52 -10.01 -13.72
N TYR A 75 -9.13 -9.39 -12.73
CA TYR A 75 -10.57 -9.19 -12.65
C TYR A 75 -10.95 -7.84 -13.27
N THR A 76 -12.07 -7.78 -13.97
CA THR A 76 -12.67 -6.51 -14.37
C THR A 76 -14.06 -6.36 -13.77
N LEU A 77 -14.34 -5.14 -13.28
CA LEU A 77 -15.66 -4.78 -12.78
C LEU A 77 -16.52 -4.27 -13.94
N GLY A 78 -17.58 -5.01 -14.27
CA GLY A 78 -18.53 -4.65 -15.33
C GLY A 78 -19.55 -3.58 -14.91
N GLY A 79 -19.46 -3.07 -13.69
CA GLY A 79 -20.36 -2.06 -13.14
C GLY A 79 -20.18 -1.93 -11.62
N GLN A 80 -21.21 -1.47 -10.93
CA GLN A 80 -21.22 -1.39 -9.47
C GLN A 80 -21.47 -2.77 -8.88
N ILE A 81 -20.48 -3.31 -8.16
CA ILE A 81 -20.51 -4.63 -7.54
C ILE A 81 -20.61 -4.46 -6.03
N TYR A 82 -21.63 -5.07 -5.44
CA TYR A 82 -21.87 -5.02 -3.99
C TYR A 82 -21.55 -6.35 -3.34
N VAL A 83 -20.70 -6.32 -2.31
CA VAL A 83 -20.55 -7.42 -1.35
C VAL A 83 -21.60 -7.21 -0.28
N LYS A 84 -22.58 -8.11 -0.19
CA LYS A 84 -23.78 -7.95 0.65
C LYS A 84 -24.19 -9.25 1.32
N ASN A 85 -25.26 -9.22 2.14
CA ASN A 85 -25.82 -10.41 2.83
C ASN A 85 -24.79 -11.10 3.76
N ASN A 86 -24.00 -10.31 4.49
CA ASN A 86 -22.92 -10.80 5.36
C ASN A 86 -21.86 -11.65 4.63
N ALA A 87 -21.78 -11.53 3.31
CA ALA A 87 -20.76 -12.21 2.52
C ALA A 87 -19.36 -11.73 2.89
N THR A 88 -18.38 -12.60 2.73
CA THR A 88 -16.96 -12.27 2.81
C THR A 88 -16.34 -12.44 1.43
N LEU A 89 -15.75 -11.36 0.91
CA LEU A 89 -14.88 -11.40 -0.27
C LEU A 89 -13.44 -11.44 0.20
N THR A 90 -12.74 -12.49 -0.18
CA THR A 90 -11.28 -12.61 0.03
C THR A 90 -10.57 -12.37 -1.31
N ILE A 91 -9.57 -11.51 -1.31
CA ILE A 91 -8.74 -11.23 -2.48
C ILE A 91 -7.31 -11.68 -2.14
N GLU A 92 -6.80 -12.63 -2.92
CA GLU A 92 -5.46 -13.17 -2.70
C GLU A 92 -4.36 -12.20 -3.16
N PRO A 93 -3.15 -12.32 -2.60
CA PRO A 93 -2.00 -11.51 -3.02
C PRO A 93 -1.71 -11.67 -4.53
N GLY A 94 -1.40 -10.55 -5.19
CA GLY A 94 -1.08 -10.52 -6.63
C GLY A 94 -2.29 -10.44 -7.57
N VAL A 95 -3.51 -10.38 -7.03
CA VAL A 95 -4.71 -10.13 -7.84
C VAL A 95 -4.72 -8.69 -8.36
N ILE A 96 -5.10 -8.54 -9.63
CA ILE A 96 -5.28 -7.24 -10.28
C ILE A 96 -6.77 -7.04 -10.54
N ILE A 97 -7.30 -5.91 -10.10
CA ILE A 97 -8.70 -5.51 -10.29
C ILE A 97 -8.72 -4.25 -11.16
N ARG A 98 -9.39 -4.34 -12.30
CA ARG A 98 -9.53 -3.23 -13.25
C ARG A 98 -10.98 -2.77 -13.33
N SER A 99 -11.17 -1.48 -13.56
CA SER A 99 -12.49 -0.88 -13.83
C SER A 99 -12.49 -0.36 -15.25
N THR A 100 -13.19 -1.05 -16.15
CA THR A 100 -13.32 -0.66 -17.57
C THR A 100 -14.64 0.02 -17.87
N ALA A 101 -15.65 -0.12 -17.01
CA ALA A 101 -16.96 0.49 -17.17
C ALA A 101 -17.04 1.83 -16.42
N ALA A 102 -17.66 2.82 -17.02
CA ALA A 102 -17.90 4.10 -16.36
C ALA A 102 -18.75 3.90 -15.09
N GLY A 103 -18.29 4.47 -13.96
CA GLY A 103 -18.97 4.36 -12.68
C GLY A 103 -18.88 2.97 -12.02
N ALA A 104 -18.03 2.06 -12.52
CA ALA A 104 -17.80 0.79 -11.90
C ALA A 104 -17.07 0.95 -10.55
N GLY A 105 -17.40 0.09 -9.60
CA GLY A 105 -16.81 0.10 -8.27
C GLY A 105 -17.15 -1.13 -7.48
N LEU A 106 -16.38 -1.38 -6.43
CA LEU A 106 -16.62 -2.44 -5.46
C LEU A 106 -17.09 -1.81 -4.15
N PHE A 107 -18.27 -2.19 -3.70
CA PHE A 107 -18.92 -1.65 -2.52
C PHE A 107 -19.16 -2.75 -1.49
N VAL A 108 -18.73 -2.53 -0.25
CA VAL A 108 -18.95 -3.46 0.85
C VAL A 108 -20.07 -2.91 1.74
N THR A 109 -21.18 -3.62 1.81
CA THR A 109 -22.34 -3.18 2.58
C THR A 109 -22.22 -3.58 4.06
N LYS A 110 -23.05 -2.99 4.91
CA LYS A 110 -23.08 -3.30 6.34
C LYS A 110 -23.24 -4.81 6.55
N GLY A 111 -22.38 -5.36 7.42
CA GLY A 111 -22.35 -6.79 7.75
C GLY A 111 -21.47 -7.64 6.82
N ALA A 112 -21.22 -7.21 5.59
CA ALA A 112 -20.27 -7.87 4.70
C ALA A 112 -18.83 -7.53 5.05
N LYS A 113 -17.88 -8.33 4.55
CA LYS A 113 -16.45 -8.17 4.80
C LYS A 113 -15.66 -8.22 3.50
N LEU A 114 -14.58 -7.45 3.46
CA LEU A 114 -13.52 -7.54 2.45
C LEU A 114 -12.22 -7.88 3.17
N ILE A 115 -11.54 -8.92 2.71
CA ILE A 115 -10.20 -9.30 3.14
C ILE A 115 -9.32 -9.17 1.90
N ALA A 116 -8.40 -8.22 1.90
CA ALA A 116 -7.51 -7.92 0.77
C ALA A 116 -6.11 -7.66 1.33
N GLU A 117 -5.39 -8.73 1.60
CA GLU A 117 -4.06 -8.69 2.20
C GLU A 117 -3.02 -9.06 1.12
N GLY A 118 -2.39 -8.04 0.53
CA GLY A 118 -1.28 -8.21 -0.38
C GLY A 118 0.05 -8.40 0.35
N THR A 119 1.07 -8.79 -0.40
CA THR A 119 2.45 -8.79 0.10
C THR A 119 3.31 -7.82 -0.70
N ALA A 120 4.49 -7.46 -0.19
CA ALA A 120 5.42 -6.60 -0.93
C ALA A 120 5.83 -7.20 -2.29
N ALA A 121 5.96 -8.54 -2.37
CA ALA A 121 6.28 -9.23 -3.61
C ALA A 121 5.06 -9.39 -4.54
N ASN A 122 3.86 -9.51 -3.98
CA ASN A 122 2.61 -9.73 -4.71
C ASN A 122 1.52 -8.78 -4.18
N PRO A 123 1.61 -7.47 -4.48
CA PRO A 123 0.60 -6.52 -4.07
C PRO A 123 -0.74 -6.78 -4.79
N ILE A 124 -1.84 -6.48 -4.11
CA ILE A 124 -3.14 -6.40 -4.75
C ILE A 124 -3.24 -5.03 -5.42
N VAL A 125 -3.63 -5.01 -6.70
CA VAL A 125 -3.68 -3.77 -7.49
C VAL A 125 -5.12 -3.45 -7.88
N PHE A 126 -5.57 -2.24 -7.56
CA PHE A 126 -6.80 -1.67 -8.08
C PHE A 126 -6.44 -0.56 -9.06
N THR A 127 -6.92 -0.66 -10.31
CA THR A 127 -6.59 0.30 -11.36
C THR A 127 -7.75 0.52 -12.31
N SER A 128 -7.66 1.60 -13.10
CA SER A 128 -8.56 1.82 -14.23
C SER A 128 -8.21 0.90 -15.40
N GLY A 129 -9.17 0.68 -16.29
CA GLY A 129 -8.99 -0.08 -17.52
C GLY A 129 -8.49 0.74 -18.69
#